data_aada978352e908dc30c54c088a081ca4
#
_entry.id   aada978352e908dc30c54c088a081ca4
#
_cell.length_a   1.000
_cell.length_b   1.000
_cell.length_c   1.000
_cell.angle_alpha   90.00
_cell.angle_beta   90.00
_cell.angle_gamma   90.00
#
_symmetry.space_group_name_H-M   'P 1'
#
loop_
_entity.id
_entity.type
_entity.pdbx_description
1 polymer ?
#
loop_
_entity_poly.entity_id
_entity_poly.type
_entity_poly.pdbx_seq_one_letter_code
_entity_poly.pdbx_strand_id
1 'polypeptide(L)' 'MELTDHQTHLKSVTEQANGLINEIQGLEAQAKNKRDMLLKLQGIIEYLQQTGV' A
#
# COMPACT_ATOMS: atom_id res chain seq x y z
N MET A 1 -9.13 -29.15 -25.96
CA MET A 1 -9.78 -27.99 -26.55
C MET A 1 -8.93 -26.74 -26.27
N GLU A 2 -8.62 -25.99 -27.30
CA GLU A 2 -7.80 -24.82 -27.14
C GLU A 2 -8.62 -23.67 -26.57
N LEU A 3 -7.99 -22.88 -25.72
CA LEU A 3 -8.60 -21.65 -25.25
C LEU A 3 -8.72 -20.67 -26.40
N THR A 4 -9.84 -19.97 -26.46
CA THR A 4 -9.99 -18.89 -27.44
C THR A 4 -9.05 -17.75 -27.08
N ASP A 5 -8.72 -16.91 -28.05
CA ASP A 5 -7.93 -15.70 -27.77
C ASP A 5 -8.58 -14.84 -26.71
N HIS A 6 -9.91 -14.76 -26.71
CA HIS A 6 -10.65 -14.02 -25.72
C HIS A 6 -10.43 -14.58 -24.29
N GLN A 7 -10.51 -15.91 -24.16
CA GLN A 7 -10.30 -16.56 -22.86
C GLN A 7 -8.88 -16.39 -22.36
N THR A 8 -7.91 -16.50 -23.24
CA THR A 8 -6.50 -16.29 -22.90
C THR A 8 -6.26 -14.85 -22.46
N HIS A 9 -6.82 -13.91 -23.18
CA HIS A 9 -6.71 -12.50 -22.83
C HIS A 9 -7.36 -12.20 -21.49
N LEU A 10 -8.55 -12.74 -21.26
CA LEU A 10 -9.25 -12.55 -19.98
C LEU A 10 -8.42 -13.07 -18.81
N LYS A 11 -7.84 -14.24 -18.96
CA LYS A 11 -6.99 -14.83 -17.92
C LYS A 11 -5.79 -13.94 -17.62
N SER A 12 -5.13 -13.46 -18.66
CA SER A 12 -3.96 -12.58 -18.50
C SER A 12 -4.32 -11.29 -17.78
N VAL A 13 -5.40 -10.65 -18.18
CA VAL A 13 -5.87 -9.40 -17.57
C VAL A 13 -6.24 -9.63 -16.10
N THR A 14 -6.90 -10.75 -15.81
CA THR A 14 -7.28 -11.09 -14.44
C THR A 14 -6.06 -11.27 -13.56
N GLU A 15 -5.04 -11.95 -14.05
CA GLU A 15 -3.79 -12.15 -13.30
C GLU A 15 -3.09 -10.82 -13.05
N GLN A 16 -3.06 -9.94 -14.05
CA GLN A 16 -2.47 -8.61 -13.89
C GLN A 16 -3.23 -7.79 -12.86
N ALA A 17 -4.56 -7.82 -12.90
CA ALA A 17 -5.39 -7.11 -11.94
C ALA A 17 -5.14 -7.59 -10.51
N ASN A 18 -5.06 -8.92 -10.32
CA ASN A 18 -4.78 -9.48 -9.00
C ASN A 18 -3.41 -9.08 -8.49
N GLY A 19 -2.41 -9.04 -9.37
CA GLY A 19 -1.07 -8.58 -9.01
C GLY A 19 -1.07 -7.13 -8.56
N LEU A 20 -1.78 -6.28 -9.27
CA LEU A 20 -1.89 -4.86 -8.92
C LEU A 20 -2.62 -4.67 -7.58
N ILE A 21 -3.67 -5.44 -7.33
CA ILE A 21 -4.38 -5.38 -6.06
C ILE A 21 -3.44 -5.74 -4.90
N ASN A 22 -2.65 -6.79 -5.07
CA ASN A 22 -1.70 -7.20 -4.04
C ASN A 22 -0.64 -6.12 -3.80
N GLU A 23 -0.15 -5.49 -4.86
CA GLU A 23 0.82 -4.40 -4.74
C GLU A 23 0.23 -3.21 -4.00
N ILE A 24 -1.00 -2.84 -4.34
CA ILE A 24 -1.69 -1.72 -3.68
C ILE A 24 -1.88 -2.00 -2.20
N GLN A 25 -2.29 -3.21 -1.84
CA GLN A 25 -2.45 -3.58 -0.44
C GLN A 25 -1.14 -3.50 0.32
N GLY A 26 -0.03 -3.92 -0.30
CA GLY A 26 1.29 -3.79 0.31
C GLY A 26 1.69 -2.34 0.51
N LEU A 27 1.44 -1.49 -0.48
CA LEU A 27 1.74 -0.07 -0.39
C LEU A 27 0.89 0.63 0.67
N GLU A 28 -0.39 0.26 0.77
CA GLU A 28 -1.29 0.80 1.79
C GLU A 28 -0.81 0.45 3.20
N ALA A 29 -0.36 -0.79 3.40
CA ALA A 29 0.19 -1.21 4.69
C ALA A 29 1.44 -0.42 5.04
N GLN A 30 2.34 -0.23 4.08
CA GLN A 30 3.55 0.57 4.30
C GLN A 30 3.21 2.02 4.59
N ALA A 31 2.25 2.59 3.86
CA ALA A 31 1.82 3.96 4.08
C ALA A 31 1.22 4.14 5.47
N LYS A 32 0.43 3.19 5.92
CA LYS A 32 -0.14 3.23 7.27
C LYS A 32 0.96 3.22 8.33
N ASN A 33 1.93 2.33 8.18
CA ASN A 33 3.04 2.25 9.14
C ASN A 33 3.84 3.55 9.18
N LYS A 34 4.07 4.16 8.03
CA LYS A 34 4.79 5.43 7.97
C LYS A 34 3.99 6.57 8.59
N ARG A 35 2.68 6.59 8.37
CA ARG A 35 1.82 7.59 9.00
C ARG A 35 1.80 7.44 10.51
N ASP A 36 1.73 6.21 11.01
CA ASP A 36 1.76 5.95 12.45
C ASP A 36 3.08 6.42 13.05
N MET A 37 4.19 6.16 12.37
CA MET A 37 5.51 6.62 12.80
C MET A 37 5.59 8.14 12.81
N LEU A 38 5.05 8.79 11.78
CA LEU A 38 5.03 10.26 11.71
C LEU A 38 4.25 10.86 12.87
N LEU A 39 3.07 10.31 13.17
CA LEU A 39 2.27 10.80 14.30
C LEU A 39 3.01 10.66 15.62
N LYS A 40 3.71 9.56 15.80
CA LYS A 40 4.51 9.34 16.99
C LYS A 40 5.63 10.37 17.11
N LEU A 41 6.33 10.62 16.02
CA LEU A 41 7.40 11.60 16.00
C LEU A 41 6.89 13.01 16.22
N GLN A 42 5.74 13.35 15.64
CA GLN A 42 5.12 14.66 15.85
C GLN A 42 4.76 14.88 17.32
N GLY A 43 4.26 13.83 17.99
CA GLY A 43 3.98 13.91 19.42
C GLY A 43 5.23 14.17 20.24
N ILE A 44 6.33 13.52 19.88
CA ILE A 44 7.62 13.73 20.55
C ILE A 44 8.12 15.17 20.33
N ILE A 45 8.01 15.66 19.11
CA ILE A 45 8.41 17.04 18.80
C ILE A 45 7.59 18.03 19.62
N GLU A 46 6.29 17.86 19.68
CA GLU A 46 5.43 18.74 20.47
C GLU A 46 5.83 18.73 21.95
N TYR A 47 6.08 17.55 22.48
CA TYR A 47 6.53 17.44 23.88
C TYR A 47 7.84 18.17 24.11
N LEU A 48 8.81 18.02 23.23
CA LEU A 48 10.10 18.67 23.36
C LEU A 48 9.98 20.19 23.23
N GLN A 49 9.09 20.66 22.35
CA GLN A 49 8.86 22.10 22.20
C GLN A 49 8.23 22.72 23.43
N GLN A 50 7.36 21.98 24.11
CA GLN A 50 6.72 22.45 25.32
C GLN A 50 7.66 22.49 26.53
N THR A 51 8.57 21.53 26.61
CA THR A 51 9.44 21.37 27.79
C THR A 51 10.85 21.89 27.58
N GLY A 52 11.26 22.05 26.33
CA GLY A 52 12.66 22.36 26.00
C GLY A 52 12.92 23.81 25.69
N VAL A 53 12.14 24.70 26.16
CA VAL A 53 12.28 26.14 25.87
C VAL A 53 13.67 26.67 26.21
#